data_dc4e14f9e5d0adabc210b5832dcd7904
#
_entry.id   dc4e14f9e5d0adabc210b5832dcd7904
#
_cell.length_a   1.000
_cell.length_b   1.000
_cell.length_c   1.000
_cell.angle_alpha   90.00
_cell.angle_beta   90.00
_cell.angle_gamma   90.00
#
_symmetry.space_group_name_H-M   'P 1'
#
loop_
_entity.id
_entity.type
_entity.pdbx_description
1 polymer ?
#
loop_
_entity_poly.entity_id
_entity_poly.type
_entity_poly.pdbx_seq_one_letter_code
_entity_poly.pdbx_strand_id
1 'polypeptide(L)'
;YEVITRIVAQPIDDATLYIRGGIFTTFANRADNSSGYNYWGRNILISRSNTEVDGITHYVVGETSVGCPYSGFISAQQCARITLRNCFASGHKIYQTIGAAGLPVSMGTYDYNANNVVGFHMVGCTMNHITDRTHWGVIGSNFCKDILLEDCRLSRMDTHMGVSGTYVVRRCEL
;
A
#
# COMPACT_ATOMS: atom_id res chain seq x y z
N TYR A 1 -18.49 -21.04 20.05
CA TYR A 1 -17.38 -21.81 19.45
C TYR A 1 -17.40 -21.54 17.96
N GLU A 2 -16.28 -21.06 17.40
CA GLU A 2 -16.14 -20.92 15.94
C GLU A 2 -15.78 -22.28 15.35
N VAL A 3 -16.45 -22.63 14.26
CA VAL A 3 -16.18 -23.87 13.53
C VAL A 3 -15.28 -23.55 12.34
N ILE A 4 -14.13 -24.20 12.27
CA ILE A 4 -13.27 -24.09 11.09
C ILE A 4 -13.95 -24.83 9.94
N THR A 5 -14.40 -24.07 8.95
CA THR A 5 -15.11 -24.62 7.78
C THR A 5 -14.19 -24.90 6.60
N ARG A 6 -12.98 -24.30 6.58
CA ARG A 6 -12.02 -24.48 5.48
C ARG A 6 -10.60 -24.17 5.93
N ILE A 7 -9.66 -25.01 5.52
CA ILE A 7 -8.21 -24.77 5.59
C ILE A 7 -7.65 -24.83 4.18
N VAL A 8 -6.87 -23.82 3.79
CA VAL A 8 -6.18 -23.77 2.50
C VAL A 8 -4.69 -23.64 2.77
N ALA A 9 -3.91 -24.58 2.23
CA ALA A 9 -2.45 -24.52 2.24
C ALA A 9 -1.95 -24.08 0.86
N GLN A 10 -1.11 -23.07 0.83
CA GLN A 10 -0.44 -22.61 -0.39
C GLN A 10 1.06 -22.89 -0.28
N PRO A 11 1.70 -23.48 -1.28
CA PRO A 11 3.13 -23.70 -1.26
C PRO A 11 3.86 -22.35 -1.35
N ILE A 12 4.99 -22.28 -0.67
CA ILE A 12 5.92 -21.14 -0.78
C ILE A 12 7.06 -21.59 -1.68
N ASP A 13 7.30 -20.84 -2.77
CA ASP A 13 8.45 -21.08 -3.63
C ASP A 13 9.75 -20.87 -2.85
N ASP A 14 10.71 -21.75 -3.01
CA ASP A 14 12.03 -21.64 -2.39
C ASP A 14 12.88 -20.54 -3.04
N ALA A 15 12.71 -20.31 -4.34
CA ALA A 15 13.41 -19.27 -5.07
C ALA A 15 12.77 -17.90 -4.90
N THR A 16 13.59 -16.87 -4.67
CA THR A 16 13.12 -15.48 -4.62
C THR A 16 12.83 -14.96 -6.02
N LEU A 17 11.65 -14.38 -6.22
CA LEU A 17 11.35 -13.56 -7.39
C LEU A 17 11.86 -12.14 -7.15
N TYR A 18 12.64 -11.63 -8.09
CA TYR A 18 13.13 -10.25 -8.08
C TYR A 18 12.41 -9.42 -9.13
N ILE A 19 11.86 -8.28 -8.72
CA ILE A 19 11.30 -7.23 -9.58
C ILE A 19 12.17 -5.99 -9.36
N ARG A 20 12.97 -5.60 -10.35
CA ARG A 20 14.00 -4.57 -10.16
C ARG A 20 13.92 -3.44 -11.15
N GLY A 21 14.04 -2.22 -10.59
CA GLY A 21 14.08 -0.98 -11.36
C GLY A 21 12.76 -0.66 -12.06
N GLY A 22 12.76 0.46 -12.73
CA GLY A 22 11.62 0.96 -13.48
C GLY A 22 11.04 2.25 -12.91
N ILE A 23 10.58 3.08 -13.82
CA ILE A 23 9.89 4.34 -13.50
C ILE A 23 8.47 4.22 -14.06
N PHE A 24 7.51 4.38 -13.19
CA PHE A 24 6.09 4.31 -13.51
C PHE A 24 5.43 5.66 -13.28
N THR A 25 4.51 6.02 -14.15
CA THR A 25 3.71 7.24 -14.00
C THR A 25 2.24 6.90 -14.14
N THR A 26 1.48 7.22 -13.10
CA THR A 26 0.02 7.16 -13.12
C THR A 26 -0.53 8.55 -13.43
N PHE A 27 -1.29 8.68 -14.50
CA PHE A 27 -2.08 9.88 -14.77
C PHE A 27 -3.34 9.83 -13.91
N ALA A 28 -3.53 10.89 -13.11
CA ALA A 28 -4.65 10.96 -12.18
C ALA A 28 -5.99 10.86 -12.89
N ASN A 29 -6.91 10.11 -12.30
CA ASN A 29 -8.28 10.08 -12.75
C ASN A 29 -9.02 11.33 -12.28
N ARG A 30 -9.47 12.15 -13.21
CA ARG A 30 -10.18 13.41 -12.98
C ARG A 30 -11.69 13.29 -13.01
N ALA A 31 -12.23 12.06 -13.04
CA ALA A 31 -13.66 11.83 -13.01
C ALA A 31 -14.28 12.37 -11.71
N ASP A 32 -15.55 12.72 -11.78
CA ASP A 32 -16.31 13.14 -10.62
C ASP A 32 -16.45 11.97 -9.62
N ASN A 33 -16.17 12.23 -8.36
CA ASN A 33 -16.23 11.28 -7.25
C ASN A 33 -17.30 11.65 -6.21
N SER A 34 -18.20 12.58 -6.51
CA SER A 34 -19.16 13.14 -5.55
C SER A 34 -20.18 12.11 -5.05
N SER A 35 -20.41 11.02 -5.76
CA SER A 35 -21.46 10.04 -5.49
C SER A 35 -20.97 8.70 -4.91
N GLY A 36 -19.72 8.58 -4.47
CA GLY A 36 -19.23 7.34 -3.85
C GLY A 36 -17.74 7.11 -3.96
N TYR A 37 -17.31 5.91 -3.55
CA TYR A 37 -15.92 5.50 -3.60
C TYR A 37 -15.60 4.89 -4.96
N ASN A 38 -14.74 5.55 -5.72
CA ASN A 38 -14.30 5.10 -7.05
C ASN A 38 -12.79 4.91 -7.06
N TYR A 39 -12.32 3.72 -6.69
CA TYR A 39 -10.92 3.36 -6.76
C TYR A 39 -10.60 2.68 -8.09
N TRP A 40 -9.62 3.21 -8.79
CA TRP A 40 -9.17 2.67 -10.07
C TRP A 40 -7.95 1.79 -9.86
N GLY A 41 -8.00 0.58 -10.36
CA GLY A 41 -6.87 -0.36 -10.27
C GLY A 41 -5.70 0.11 -11.13
N ARG A 42 -4.55 0.38 -10.51
CA ARG A 42 -3.31 0.81 -11.15
C ARG A 42 -2.12 0.34 -10.34
N ASN A 43 -2.01 -0.98 -10.10
CA ASN A 43 -1.04 -1.49 -9.15
C ASN A 43 -0.23 -2.69 -9.67
N ILE A 44 0.88 -2.93 -9.00
CA ILE A 44 1.61 -4.19 -9.03
C ILE A 44 1.03 -5.05 -7.91
N LEU A 45 0.28 -6.09 -8.26
CA LEU A 45 -0.26 -7.03 -7.30
C LEU A 45 0.72 -8.19 -7.11
N ILE A 46 1.15 -8.41 -5.88
CA ILE A 46 2.03 -9.50 -5.47
C ILE A 46 1.20 -10.52 -4.68
N SER A 47 0.99 -11.68 -5.25
CA SER A 47 0.37 -12.84 -4.59
C SER A 47 1.32 -14.04 -4.48
N ARG A 48 2.56 -13.89 -4.92
CA ARG A 48 3.62 -14.89 -4.83
C ARG A 48 4.50 -14.63 -3.62
N SER A 49 4.67 -15.64 -2.79
CA SER A 49 5.62 -15.59 -1.67
C SER A 49 7.08 -15.51 -2.14
N ASN A 50 8.00 -15.14 -1.25
CA ASN A 50 9.42 -14.92 -1.57
C ASN A 50 9.62 -13.94 -2.74
N THR A 51 9.07 -12.74 -2.64
CA THR A 51 9.21 -11.70 -3.67
C THR A 51 9.92 -10.47 -3.11
N GLU A 52 10.95 -10.02 -3.80
CA GLU A 52 11.65 -8.76 -3.53
C GLU A 52 11.42 -7.78 -4.67
N VAL A 53 10.96 -6.57 -4.33
CA VAL A 53 10.82 -5.44 -5.25
C VAL A 53 11.88 -4.42 -4.86
N ASP A 54 12.76 -4.04 -5.79
CA ASP A 54 13.91 -3.17 -5.52
C ASP A 54 14.02 -2.05 -6.54
N GLY A 55 14.16 -0.80 -6.05
CA GLY A 55 14.48 0.36 -6.86
C GLY A 55 13.38 0.78 -7.85
N ILE A 56 12.12 0.53 -7.54
CA ILE A 56 11.00 1.03 -8.35
C ILE A 56 10.61 2.45 -7.93
N THR A 57 10.41 3.31 -8.92
CA THR A 57 9.96 4.69 -8.74
C THR A 57 8.57 4.87 -9.33
N HIS A 58 7.67 5.48 -8.57
CA HIS A 58 6.30 5.76 -9.00
C HIS A 58 5.92 7.22 -8.79
N TYR A 59 5.40 7.83 -9.85
CA TYR A 59 4.85 9.18 -9.82
C TYR A 59 3.35 9.17 -10.11
N VAL A 60 2.62 10.05 -9.42
CA VAL A 60 1.25 10.42 -9.77
C VAL A 60 1.29 11.85 -10.32
N VAL A 61 0.74 12.06 -11.50
CA VAL A 61 0.75 13.37 -12.17
C VAL A 61 -0.64 13.77 -12.63
N GLY A 62 -0.85 15.08 -12.75
CA GLY A 62 -2.09 15.63 -13.30
C GLY A 62 -3.26 15.64 -12.31
N GLU A 63 -3.02 15.53 -11.02
CA GLU A 63 -4.06 15.68 -10.00
C GLU A 63 -4.65 17.09 -9.99
N THR A 64 -5.95 17.17 -9.73
CA THR A 64 -6.71 18.44 -9.67
C THR A 64 -7.44 18.56 -8.33
N SER A 65 -8.35 19.52 -8.20
CA SER A 65 -9.21 19.65 -7.01
C SER A 65 -10.30 18.57 -6.94
N VAL A 66 -10.61 17.94 -8.05
CA VAL A 66 -11.55 16.81 -8.15
C VAL A 66 -10.87 15.61 -8.78
N GLY A 67 -11.33 14.42 -8.45
CA GLY A 67 -10.78 13.20 -9.02
C GLY A 67 -11.11 11.97 -8.17
N CYS A 68 -10.63 10.83 -8.64
CA CYS A 68 -10.73 9.56 -7.95
C CYS A 68 -9.33 8.98 -7.69
N PRO A 69 -9.03 8.48 -6.51
CA PRO A 69 -7.76 7.84 -6.23
C PRO A 69 -7.67 6.49 -6.96
N TYR A 70 -6.46 6.00 -7.12
CA TYR A 70 -6.22 4.62 -7.53
C TYR A 70 -6.14 3.68 -6.31
N SER A 71 -6.18 2.37 -6.53
CA SER A 71 -6.21 1.37 -5.45
C SER A 71 -4.83 1.04 -4.83
N GLY A 72 -3.86 1.88 -4.99
CA GLY A 72 -2.48 1.70 -4.53
C GLY A 72 -1.53 1.32 -5.66
N PHE A 73 -0.23 1.38 -5.39
CA PHE A 73 0.79 1.10 -6.40
C PHE A 73 1.38 -0.31 -6.25
N ILE A 74 1.83 -0.67 -5.04
CA ILE A 74 2.32 -2.02 -4.74
C ILE A 74 1.44 -2.62 -3.66
N SER A 75 0.74 -3.69 -4.00
CA SER A 75 -0.14 -4.41 -3.08
C SER A 75 0.32 -5.86 -2.95
N ALA A 76 0.66 -6.29 -1.74
CA ALA A 76 0.94 -7.68 -1.42
C ALA A 76 -0.29 -8.31 -0.77
N GLN A 77 -0.74 -9.46 -1.28
CA GLN A 77 -1.94 -10.11 -0.79
C GLN A 77 -1.77 -11.64 -0.67
N GLN A 78 -2.19 -12.17 0.46
CA GLN A 78 -2.25 -13.64 0.71
C GLN A 78 -0.94 -14.36 0.38
N CYS A 79 0.18 -13.81 0.81
CA CYS A 79 1.51 -14.35 0.54
C CYS A 79 2.43 -14.17 1.76
N ALA A 80 3.67 -14.64 1.64
CA ALA A 80 4.64 -14.56 2.71
C ALA A 80 6.02 -14.10 2.19
N ARG A 81 6.83 -13.50 3.07
CA ARG A 81 8.21 -13.09 2.79
C ARG A 81 8.30 -12.13 1.61
N ILE A 82 7.71 -10.96 1.79
CA ILE A 82 7.72 -9.86 0.82
C ILE A 82 8.67 -8.78 1.31
N THR A 83 9.57 -8.34 0.45
CA THR A 83 10.47 -7.24 0.72
C THR A 83 10.34 -6.16 -0.34
N LEU A 84 10.08 -4.92 0.08
CA LEU A 84 10.20 -3.73 -0.75
C LEU A 84 11.47 -2.99 -0.35
N ARG A 85 12.37 -2.76 -1.29
CA ARG A 85 13.67 -2.13 -1.03
C ARG A 85 13.90 -0.94 -1.94
N ASN A 86 14.37 0.18 -1.37
CA ASN A 86 14.77 1.37 -2.13
C ASN A 86 13.70 1.88 -3.12
N CYS A 87 12.43 1.64 -2.83
CA CYS A 87 11.34 2.09 -3.68
C CYS A 87 10.93 3.53 -3.33
N PHE A 88 10.47 4.26 -4.34
CA PHE A 88 9.94 5.60 -4.18
C PHE A 88 8.51 5.69 -4.69
N ALA A 89 7.63 6.35 -3.95
CA ALA A 89 6.29 6.72 -4.40
C ALA A 89 6.00 8.20 -4.11
N SER A 90 5.43 8.90 -5.08
CA SER A 90 5.09 10.30 -4.90
C SER A 90 3.87 10.53 -3.99
N GLY A 91 3.11 9.49 -3.69
CA GLY A 91 1.83 9.61 -3.01
C GLY A 91 0.76 10.21 -3.91
N HIS A 92 -0.49 10.08 -3.53
CA HIS A 92 -1.61 10.64 -4.26
C HIS A 92 -2.48 11.48 -3.34
N LYS A 93 -3.22 12.40 -3.95
CA LYS A 93 -4.06 13.35 -3.25
C LYS A 93 -5.28 12.68 -2.61
N ILE A 94 -5.69 13.20 -1.45
CA ILE A 94 -6.96 12.85 -0.81
C ILE A 94 -8.08 13.62 -1.51
N TYR A 95 -9.16 12.91 -1.82
CA TYR A 95 -10.39 13.50 -2.34
C TYR A 95 -11.52 13.36 -1.32
N GLN A 96 -12.59 14.10 -1.54
CA GLN A 96 -13.81 14.01 -0.75
C GLN A 96 -14.89 13.28 -1.55
N THR A 97 -15.66 12.45 -0.90
CA THR A 97 -16.87 11.83 -1.45
C THR A 97 -17.98 11.85 -0.41
N ILE A 98 -19.17 11.50 -0.80
CA ILE A 98 -20.29 11.32 0.14
C ILE A 98 -20.33 9.87 0.59
N GLY A 99 -20.14 9.66 1.88
CA GLY A 99 -20.22 8.33 2.50
C GLY A 99 -21.65 7.84 2.71
N ALA A 100 -21.78 6.63 3.22
CA ALA A 100 -23.08 5.96 3.42
C ALA A 100 -24.05 6.74 4.34
N ALA A 101 -23.53 7.55 5.25
CA ALA A 101 -24.34 8.40 6.13
C ALA A 101 -24.77 9.74 5.48
N GLY A 102 -24.51 9.96 4.20
CA GLY A 102 -24.78 11.21 3.50
C GLY A 102 -23.85 12.37 3.88
N LEU A 103 -22.74 12.11 4.55
CA LEU A 103 -21.78 13.11 4.99
C LEU A 103 -20.47 13.03 4.18
N PRO A 104 -19.74 14.15 4.03
CA PRO A 104 -18.43 14.14 3.38
C PRO A 104 -17.43 13.26 4.13
N VAL A 105 -16.75 12.40 3.42
CA VAL A 105 -15.67 11.53 3.92
C VAL A 105 -14.46 11.61 3.02
N SER A 106 -13.28 11.44 3.60
CA SER A 106 -12.03 11.38 2.84
C SER A 106 -11.94 10.05 2.09
N MET A 107 -11.49 10.13 0.85
CA MET A 107 -11.28 9.00 -0.04
C MET A 107 -9.81 8.94 -0.45
N GLY A 108 -9.17 7.82 -0.20
CA GLY A 108 -7.78 7.55 -0.52
C GLY A 108 -7.45 6.08 -0.29
N THR A 109 -6.28 5.67 -0.69
CA THR A 109 -5.74 4.33 -0.43
C THR A 109 -4.23 4.41 -0.19
N TYR A 110 -3.61 3.29 0.11
CA TYR A 110 -2.19 3.21 0.43
C TYR A 110 -1.38 2.90 -0.82
N ASP A 111 -0.31 3.66 -1.07
CA ASP A 111 0.59 3.37 -2.19
C ASP A 111 1.33 2.06 -2.00
N TYR A 112 1.71 1.76 -0.77
CA TYR A 112 2.25 0.44 -0.38
C TYR A 112 1.23 -0.23 0.54
N ASN A 113 0.80 -1.42 0.18
CA ASN A 113 -0.27 -2.11 0.91
C ASN A 113 0.07 -3.59 1.13
N ALA A 114 -0.20 -4.07 2.33
CA ALA A 114 -0.13 -5.48 2.68
C ALA A 114 -1.46 -5.96 3.25
N ASN A 115 -1.95 -7.09 2.77
CA ASN A 115 -3.21 -7.68 3.19
C ASN A 115 -3.07 -9.20 3.32
N ASN A 116 -3.25 -9.74 4.53
CA ASN A 116 -3.03 -11.16 4.85
C ASN A 116 -1.61 -11.63 4.45
N VAL A 117 -0.59 -10.87 4.82
CA VAL A 117 0.82 -11.17 4.51
C VAL A 117 1.57 -11.56 5.77
N VAL A 118 2.41 -12.58 5.68
CA VAL A 118 3.33 -12.98 6.74
C VAL A 118 4.76 -12.59 6.36
N GLY A 119 5.37 -11.70 7.14
CA GLY A 119 6.69 -11.14 6.83
C GLY A 119 6.62 -10.13 5.68
N PHE A 120 6.24 -8.89 6.00
CA PHE A 120 6.26 -7.77 5.08
C PHE A 120 7.31 -6.75 5.53
N HIS A 121 8.35 -6.60 4.72
CA HIS A 121 9.48 -5.75 5.03
C HIS A 121 9.60 -4.59 4.04
N MET A 122 9.77 -3.38 4.55
CA MET A 122 10.15 -2.21 3.75
C MET A 122 11.50 -1.70 4.26
N VAL A 123 12.45 -1.53 3.36
CA VAL A 123 13.81 -1.10 3.70
C VAL A 123 14.25 0.00 2.74
N GLY A 124 14.62 1.16 3.28
CA GLY A 124 15.09 2.30 2.47
C GLY A 124 14.05 2.90 1.53
N CYS A 125 12.77 2.62 1.74
CA CYS A 125 11.70 3.15 0.91
C CYS A 125 11.35 4.58 1.29
N THR A 126 11.02 5.40 0.28
CA THR A 126 10.73 6.83 0.49
C THR A 126 9.46 7.26 -0.21
N MET A 127 8.86 8.32 0.31
CA MET A 127 7.68 8.96 -0.26
C MET A 127 7.84 10.48 -0.27
N ASN A 128 7.16 11.15 -1.20
CA ASN A 128 6.96 12.59 -1.14
C ASN A 128 5.80 12.93 -0.19
N HIS A 129 5.67 14.22 0.09
CA HIS A 129 4.54 14.79 0.83
C HIS A 129 4.31 14.19 2.22
N ILE A 130 5.37 13.73 2.88
CA ILE A 130 5.26 13.06 4.18
C ILE A 130 4.64 13.94 5.28
N THR A 131 4.73 15.26 5.14
CA THR A 131 4.12 16.25 6.05
C THR A 131 2.84 16.87 5.51
N ASP A 132 2.48 16.61 4.26
CA ASP A 132 1.30 17.16 3.61
C ASP A 132 0.09 16.26 3.82
N ARG A 133 -0.82 16.71 4.68
CA ARG A 133 -2.04 15.96 5.01
C ARG A 133 -3.08 15.92 3.89
N THR A 134 -2.85 16.59 2.78
CA THR A 134 -3.71 16.50 1.58
C THR A 134 -3.35 15.32 0.69
N HIS A 135 -2.32 14.56 1.05
CA HIS A 135 -1.88 13.37 0.32
C HIS A 135 -1.99 12.12 1.18
N TRP A 136 -2.34 11.01 0.54
CA TRP A 136 -2.10 9.67 1.06
C TRP A 136 -0.77 9.14 0.52
N GLY A 137 -0.35 8.09 1.06
CA GLY A 137 0.85 7.47 0.59
C GLY A 137 1.43 6.61 1.69
N VAL A 138 0.66 5.71 2.18
CA VAL A 138 0.88 5.04 3.45
C VAL A 138 0.87 3.55 3.26
N ILE A 139 1.65 2.86 4.05
CA ILE A 139 1.46 1.43 4.23
C ILE A 139 0.18 1.17 5.01
N GLY A 140 -0.71 0.37 4.44
CA GLY A 140 -1.82 -0.26 5.14
C GLY A 140 -1.48 -1.72 5.40
N SER A 141 -1.87 -2.25 6.55
CA SER A 141 -1.65 -3.63 6.89
C SER A 141 -2.92 -4.22 7.51
N ASN A 142 -3.53 -5.16 6.79
CA ASN A 142 -4.74 -5.82 7.23
C ASN A 142 -4.45 -7.29 7.53
N PHE A 143 -4.66 -7.72 8.78
CA PHE A 143 -4.47 -9.10 9.22
C PHE A 143 -3.09 -9.67 8.84
N CYS A 144 -2.06 -8.83 8.89
CA CYS A 144 -0.70 -9.24 8.61
C CYS A 144 -0.01 -9.78 9.86
N LYS A 145 1.11 -10.44 9.65
CA LYS A 145 2.00 -10.90 10.71
C LYS A 145 3.43 -10.53 10.39
N ASP A 146 4.17 -10.05 11.40
CA ASP A 146 5.59 -9.73 11.33
C ASP A 146 5.91 -8.66 10.26
N ILE A 147 5.75 -7.40 10.62
CA ILE A 147 6.05 -6.24 9.77
C ILE A 147 7.35 -5.58 10.23
N LEU A 148 8.22 -5.25 9.28
CA LEU A 148 9.43 -4.45 9.51
C LEU A 148 9.44 -3.24 8.56
N LEU A 149 9.62 -2.05 9.14
CA LEU A 149 9.95 -0.82 8.43
C LEU A 149 11.31 -0.35 8.91
N GLU A 150 12.26 -0.21 8.01
CA GLU A 150 13.64 0.14 8.34
C GLU A 150 14.21 1.17 7.37
N ASP A 151 14.88 2.20 7.90
CA ASP A 151 15.51 3.26 7.10
C ASP A 151 14.55 3.91 6.09
N CYS A 152 13.25 4.00 6.41
CA CYS A 152 12.21 4.50 5.53
C CYS A 152 11.83 5.95 5.86
N ARG A 153 11.34 6.65 4.81
CA ARG A 153 10.75 7.99 4.94
C ARG A 153 9.37 7.97 4.31
N LEU A 154 8.33 7.83 5.14
CA LEU A 154 6.95 7.57 4.71
C LEU A 154 5.98 8.59 5.28
N SER A 155 4.87 8.85 4.62
CA SER A 155 3.90 9.85 5.04
C SER A 155 3.16 9.49 6.33
N ARG A 156 2.97 8.23 6.62
CA ARG A 156 2.44 7.71 7.88
C ARG A 156 2.49 6.18 7.87
N MET A 157 2.24 5.56 9.01
CA MET A 157 2.08 4.11 9.14
C MET A 157 0.69 3.79 9.65
N ASP A 158 0.09 2.79 9.06
CA ASP A 158 -1.25 2.37 9.42
C ASP A 158 -1.35 0.84 9.59
N THR A 159 -2.01 0.41 10.65
CA THR A 159 -2.36 -0.98 10.92
C THR A 159 -3.88 -1.12 10.93
N HIS A 160 -4.48 -0.95 9.78
CA HIS A 160 -5.91 -0.72 9.65
C HIS A 160 -6.79 -1.81 10.30
N MET A 161 -6.47 -3.10 10.09
CA MET A 161 -7.24 -4.24 10.64
C MET A 161 -6.42 -5.11 11.60
N GLY A 162 -5.35 -4.58 12.14
CA GLY A 162 -4.50 -5.29 13.08
C GLY A 162 -3.36 -6.09 12.46
N VAL A 163 -2.35 -6.28 13.28
CA VAL A 163 -1.13 -7.05 12.97
C VAL A 163 -0.84 -7.97 14.15
N SER A 164 -0.43 -9.19 13.88
CA SER A 164 0.05 -10.13 14.87
C SER A 164 1.57 -10.31 14.79
N GLY A 165 2.15 -10.94 15.79
CA GLY A 165 3.61 -11.12 15.87
C GLY A 165 4.32 -9.80 16.17
N THR A 166 5.33 -9.47 15.37
CA THR A 166 6.14 -8.26 15.56
C THR A 166 5.72 -7.14 14.61
N TYR A 167 5.76 -5.91 15.11
CA TYR A 167 5.66 -4.70 14.29
C TYR A 167 6.84 -3.80 14.66
N VAL A 168 7.85 -3.78 13.82
CA VAL A 168 9.12 -3.10 14.11
C VAL A 168 9.28 -1.91 13.16
N VAL A 169 9.55 -0.75 13.75
CA VAL A 169 9.89 0.49 13.03
C VAL A 169 11.21 0.97 13.59
N ARG A 170 12.21 1.10 12.75
CA ARG A 170 13.52 1.58 13.18
C ARG A 170 14.16 2.49 12.14
N ARG A 171 14.79 3.56 12.64
CA ARG A 171 15.44 4.58 11.80
C ARG A 171 14.57 5.12 10.68
N CYS A 172 13.28 5.33 10.97
CA CYS A 172 12.32 5.88 10.01
C CYS A 172 11.94 7.32 10.36
N GLU A 173 11.65 8.11 9.33
CA GLU A 173 10.93 9.38 9.41
C GLU A 173 9.48 9.16 8.96
N LEU A 174 8.50 9.61 9.78
CA LEU A 174 7.07 9.36 9.57
C LEU A 174 6.26 10.64 9.82
#